data_4287fbceeb6dbc4a8442627afd51aa90
#
_entry.id   4287fbceeb6dbc4a8442627afd51aa90
#
_cell.length_a   1.000
_cell.length_b   1.000
_cell.length_c   1.000
_cell.angle_alpha   90.00
_cell.angle_beta   90.00
_cell.angle_gamma   90.00
#
_symmetry.space_group_name_H-M   'P 1'
#
loop_
_entity.id
_entity.type
_entity.pdbx_description
1 polymer ?
#
loop_
_entity_poly.entity_id
_entity_poly.type
_entity_poly.pdbx_seq_one_letter_code
_entity_poly.pdbx_strand_id
1 'polypeptide(L)'
;MFGYVIPNQAALSPEAQARYRAAYCGLCRRIGALHGTRGRLTLSYDLTFLDLLLCSLYEGESACVTGCDHCPIHPIRKVEWRSSGPTDYCADLSVALHYYNAQDKWNDDHSLLGLGFEKLLAAPTQQAAARWPRQCSAIRTCLDRLARYEAEGSEDLDAVSGCFGELMAELFDYRQDHWSPELRSIGFNLGKYIYLLDAYDDLPRDERKGAYNPLRTLSREPGYEEEMREIFELLLANCARSFERLPCVEDVDLLRNILYSGVWLKYHCKNAKKKDKTA
;
A
#
# COMPACT_ATOMS: atom_id res chain seq x y z
N MET A 1 4.23 -5.50 -5.32
CA MET A 1 2.85 -5.13 -4.98
C MET A 1 2.70 -3.88 -4.11
N PHE A 2 3.76 -3.30 -3.51
CA PHE A 2 3.67 -2.10 -2.65
C PHE A 2 4.60 -0.99 -3.15
N GLY A 3 4.39 0.25 -2.64
CA GLY A 3 5.19 1.41 -2.97
C GLY A 3 4.63 2.22 -4.15
N TYR A 4 3.31 2.16 -4.34
CA TYR A 4 2.60 2.93 -5.37
C TYR A 4 1.96 4.20 -4.81
N VAL A 5 1.61 4.22 -3.52
CA VAL A 5 0.95 5.35 -2.86
C VAL A 5 2.00 6.26 -2.23
N ILE A 6 2.65 7.06 -3.08
CA ILE A 6 3.77 7.95 -2.70
C ILE A 6 3.39 9.41 -2.89
N PRO A 7 3.98 10.34 -2.12
CA PRO A 7 3.77 11.76 -2.36
C PRO A 7 4.51 12.24 -3.61
N ASN A 8 3.91 13.19 -4.31
CA ASN A 8 4.64 13.98 -5.31
C ASN A 8 5.47 15.04 -4.59
N GLN A 9 6.71 14.68 -4.28
CA GLN A 9 7.65 15.53 -3.54
C GLN A 9 7.89 16.89 -4.19
N ALA A 10 7.90 16.96 -5.54
CA ALA A 10 8.14 18.19 -6.27
C ALA A 10 7.01 19.22 -6.14
N ALA A 11 5.80 18.75 -5.82
CA ALA A 11 4.62 19.60 -5.65
C ALA A 11 4.32 19.93 -4.17
N LEU A 12 5.15 19.47 -3.23
CA LEU A 12 4.97 19.73 -1.80
C LEU A 12 5.85 20.90 -1.33
N SER A 13 5.29 21.72 -0.43
CA SER A 13 6.11 22.69 0.31
C SER A 13 7.14 22.00 1.21
N PRO A 14 8.23 22.68 1.59
CA PRO A 14 9.21 22.13 2.54
C PRO A 14 8.59 21.68 3.86
N GLU A 15 7.58 22.41 4.36
CA GLU A 15 6.85 22.10 5.60
C GLU A 15 6.01 20.82 5.43
N ALA A 16 5.31 20.68 4.31
CA ALA A 16 4.53 19.47 4.00
C ALA A 16 5.44 18.25 3.84
N GLN A 17 6.60 18.41 3.19
CA GLN A 17 7.62 17.36 3.11
C GLN A 17 8.16 16.97 4.50
N ALA A 18 8.33 17.93 5.41
CA ALA A 18 8.78 17.66 6.78
C ALA A 18 7.70 16.88 7.54
N ARG A 19 6.41 17.27 7.45
CA ARG A 19 5.30 16.54 8.07
C ARG A 19 5.18 15.10 7.55
N TYR A 20 5.30 14.90 6.24
CA TYR A 20 5.32 13.55 5.65
C TYR A 20 6.46 12.70 6.21
N ARG A 21 7.68 13.26 6.26
CA ARG A 21 8.85 12.57 6.83
C ARG A 21 8.65 12.23 8.30
N ALA A 22 8.03 13.12 9.07
CA ALA A 22 7.75 12.86 10.47
C ALA A 22 6.79 11.69 10.68
N ALA A 23 5.74 11.56 9.86
CA ALA A 23 4.84 10.41 9.87
C ALA A 23 5.55 9.12 9.46
N TYR A 24 6.30 9.14 8.35
CA TYR A 24 7.10 8.00 7.86
C TYR A 24 8.11 7.50 8.92
N CYS A 25 8.82 8.45 9.58
CA CYS A 25 9.76 8.13 10.65
C CYS A 25 9.05 7.63 11.92
N GLY A 26 7.86 8.16 12.21
CA GLY A 26 6.99 7.71 13.30
C GLY A 26 6.59 6.26 13.14
N LEU A 27 6.06 5.90 11.95
CA LEU A 27 5.72 4.53 11.61
C LEU A 27 6.93 3.60 11.71
N CYS A 28 8.10 4.01 11.18
CA CYS A 28 9.35 3.27 11.30
C CYS A 28 9.73 2.99 12.76
N ARG A 29 9.58 4.00 13.65
CA ARG A 29 9.85 3.86 15.08
C ARG A 29 8.89 2.89 15.76
N ARG A 30 7.58 3.01 15.46
CA ARG A 30 6.56 2.12 16.04
C ARG A 30 6.75 0.69 15.61
N ILE A 31 7.03 0.44 14.33
CA ILE A 31 7.42 -0.90 13.85
C ILE A 31 8.62 -1.44 14.65
N GLY A 32 9.65 -0.61 14.81
CA GLY A 32 10.84 -1.00 15.57
C GLY A 32 10.58 -1.25 17.06
N ALA A 33 9.68 -0.50 17.68
CA ALA A 33 9.31 -0.64 19.09
C ALA A 33 8.46 -1.89 19.34
N LEU A 34 7.50 -2.19 18.44
CA LEU A 34 6.58 -3.31 18.58
C LEU A 34 7.17 -4.64 18.09
N HIS A 35 7.97 -4.61 17.03
CA HIS A 35 8.42 -5.79 16.29
C HIS A 35 9.94 -5.92 16.16
N GLY A 36 10.68 -5.06 16.88
CA GLY A 36 12.14 -5.06 16.84
C GLY A 36 12.74 -4.40 15.60
N THR A 37 14.07 -4.25 15.60
CA THR A 37 14.79 -3.53 14.53
C THR A 37 14.57 -4.17 13.14
N ARG A 38 14.44 -5.49 13.08
CA ARG A 38 14.22 -6.23 11.83
C ARG A 38 12.84 -5.97 11.25
N GLY A 39 11.82 -5.72 12.07
CA GLY A 39 10.50 -5.32 11.62
C GLY A 39 10.51 -4.05 10.77
N ARG A 40 11.47 -3.15 10.96
CA ARG A 40 11.59 -1.91 10.17
C ARG A 40 11.81 -2.15 8.67
N LEU A 41 12.24 -3.35 8.27
CA LEU A 41 12.35 -3.73 6.87
C LEU A 41 10.99 -3.82 6.16
N THR A 42 9.89 -3.85 6.92
CA THR A 42 8.53 -3.86 6.39
C THR A 42 7.92 -2.48 6.20
N LEU A 43 8.67 -1.40 6.50
CA LEU A 43 8.20 -0.02 6.31
C LEU A 43 7.85 0.24 4.84
N SER A 44 6.65 0.75 4.59
CA SER A 44 6.19 1.07 3.24
C SER A 44 5.54 2.45 3.15
N TYR A 45 5.55 3.02 1.96
CA TYR A 45 4.88 4.28 1.66
C TYR A 45 3.34 4.13 1.73
N ASP A 46 2.82 3.00 1.27
CA ASP A 46 1.39 2.72 1.24
C ASP A 46 0.79 2.70 2.66
N LEU A 47 1.50 2.07 3.62
CA LEU A 47 1.07 2.10 5.02
C LEU A 47 1.34 3.43 5.72
N THR A 48 2.30 4.21 5.24
CA THR A 48 2.46 5.60 5.68
C THR A 48 1.28 6.47 5.24
N PHE A 49 0.75 6.24 4.03
CA PHE A 49 -0.48 6.90 3.59
C PHE A 49 -1.68 6.51 4.46
N LEU A 50 -1.84 5.21 4.74
CA LEU A 50 -2.91 4.74 5.62
C LEU A 50 -2.79 5.35 7.04
N ASP A 51 -1.57 5.40 7.59
CA ASP A 51 -1.30 6.04 8.89
C ASP A 51 -1.70 7.52 8.89
N LEU A 52 -1.29 8.28 7.86
CA LEU A 52 -1.66 9.68 7.68
C LEU A 52 -3.18 9.87 7.60
N LEU A 53 -3.87 9.04 6.81
CA LEU A 53 -5.32 9.11 6.63
C LEU A 53 -6.04 8.84 7.96
N LEU A 54 -5.69 7.76 8.65
CA LEU A 54 -6.33 7.39 9.90
C LEU A 54 -6.00 8.38 11.04
N CYS A 55 -4.76 8.88 11.11
CA CYS A 55 -4.39 9.90 12.09
C CYS A 55 -5.14 11.21 11.87
N SER A 56 -5.37 11.60 10.60
CA SER A 56 -6.15 12.79 10.26
C SER A 56 -7.65 12.61 10.55
N LEU A 57 -8.19 11.43 10.28
CA LEU A 57 -9.61 11.14 10.49
C LEU A 57 -9.97 11.00 11.97
N TYR A 58 -9.10 10.37 12.75
CA TYR A 58 -9.31 10.09 14.19
C TYR A 58 -8.49 11.01 15.09
N GLU A 59 -8.23 12.25 14.63
CA GLU A 59 -7.56 13.26 15.44
C GLU A 59 -8.33 13.51 16.74
N GLY A 60 -7.60 13.77 17.82
CA GLY A 60 -8.19 14.03 19.15
C GLY A 60 -8.64 12.78 19.92
N GLU A 61 -8.76 11.60 19.32
CA GLU A 61 -9.12 10.37 20.01
C GLU A 61 -7.92 9.69 20.69
N SER A 62 -6.71 9.89 20.18
CA SER A 62 -5.48 9.43 20.80
C SER A 62 -4.42 10.54 20.76
N ALA A 63 -3.69 10.67 21.87
CA ALA A 63 -2.62 11.66 21.94
C ALA A 63 -1.59 11.44 20.84
N CYS A 64 -1.37 12.46 20.01
CA CYS A 64 -0.26 12.48 19.07
C CYS A 64 1.03 12.73 19.86
N VAL A 65 1.96 11.80 19.78
CA VAL A 65 3.28 11.90 20.40
C VAL A 65 4.29 12.29 19.33
N THR A 66 5.04 13.34 19.60
CA THR A 66 6.10 13.82 18.70
C THR A 66 7.45 13.76 19.40
N GLY A 67 8.52 13.72 18.63
CA GLY A 67 9.87 13.77 19.17
C GLY A 67 10.91 13.94 18.07
N CYS A 68 12.17 14.06 18.51
CA CYS A 68 13.32 14.19 17.61
C CYS A 68 14.47 13.32 18.12
N ASP A 69 14.82 12.29 17.37
CA ASP A 69 15.83 11.31 17.77
C ASP A 69 16.75 10.93 16.61
N HIS A 70 17.85 10.27 16.93
CA HIS A 70 18.72 9.69 15.91
C HIS A 70 18.01 8.56 15.15
N CYS A 71 18.09 8.63 13.82
CA CYS A 71 17.56 7.57 12.97
C CYS A 71 18.45 6.31 13.08
N PRO A 72 17.89 5.14 13.40
CA PRO A 72 18.69 3.91 13.47
C PRO A 72 19.36 3.49 12.16
N ILE A 73 18.77 3.90 11.02
CA ILE A 73 19.31 3.63 9.68
C ILE A 73 20.33 4.71 9.28
N HIS A 74 20.15 5.95 9.79
CA HIS A 74 21.03 7.08 9.53
C HIS A 74 21.51 7.68 10.86
N PRO A 75 22.41 7.03 11.60
CA PRO A 75 22.70 7.34 13.00
C PRO A 75 23.26 8.75 13.25
N ILE A 76 23.83 9.39 12.23
CA ILE A 76 24.33 10.77 12.31
C ILE A 76 23.18 11.79 12.22
N ARG A 77 22.01 11.40 11.71
CA ARG A 77 20.91 12.31 11.42
C ARG A 77 19.84 12.25 12.51
N LYS A 78 19.55 13.37 13.13
CA LYS A 78 18.35 13.54 13.95
C LYS A 78 17.15 13.72 13.02
N VAL A 79 16.07 13.03 13.32
CA VAL A 79 14.82 13.07 12.54
C VAL A 79 13.66 13.37 13.50
N GLU A 80 12.80 14.26 13.08
CA GLU A 80 11.51 14.46 13.73
C GLU A 80 10.59 13.29 13.39
N TRP A 81 9.75 12.93 14.33
CA TRP A 81 8.77 11.86 14.16
C TRP A 81 7.49 12.19 14.93
N ARG A 82 6.38 11.64 14.46
CA ARG A 82 5.09 11.67 15.13
C ARG A 82 4.41 10.30 15.06
N SER A 83 3.64 9.96 16.06
CA SER A 83 2.84 8.73 16.11
C SER A 83 1.61 8.92 16.98
N SER A 84 0.55 8.15 16.69
CA SER A 84 -0.68 8.12 17.47
C SER A 84 -1.25 6.68 17.50
N GLY A 85 -2.45 6.47 17.99
CA GLY A 85 -3.06 5.14 18.04
C GLY A 85 -3.10 4.39 16.71
N PRO A 86 -3.54 5.01 15.60
CA PRO A 86 -3.50 4.37 14.27
C PRO A 86 -2.12 3.93 13.82
N THR A 87 -1.04 4.59 14.26
CA THR A 87 0.33 4.22 13.88
C THR A 87 0.70 2.81 14.37
N ASP A 88 0.19 2.38 15.52
CA ASP A 88 0.40 1.01 16.02
C ASP A 88 -0.31 -0.03 15.14
N TYR A 89 -1.51 0.29 14.70
CA TYR A 89 -2.25 -0.52 13.73
C TYR A 89 -1.48 -0.68 12.41
N CYS A 90 -1.02 0.42 11.83
CA CYS A 90 -0.24 0.40 10.60
C CYS A 90 1.10 -0.34 10.76
N ALA A 91 1.73 -0.26 11.94
CA ALA A 91 2.93 -1.02 12.27
C ALA A 91 2.69 -2.53 12.30
N ASP A 92 1.56 -2.97 12.87
CA ASP A 92 1.16 -4.37 12.87
C ASP A 92 0.82 -4.89 11.46
N LEU A 93 0.08 -4.09 10.68
CA LEU A 93 -0.23 -4.44 9.30
C LEU A 93 1.03 -4.53 8.43
N SER A 94 2.05 -3.68 8.67
CA SER A 94 3.32 -3.74 7.97
C SER A 94 3.95 -5.12 8.05
N VAL A 95 4.09 -5.67 9.26
CA VAL A 95 4.72 -6.98 9.44
C VAL A 95 3.85 -8.11 8.91
N ALA A 96 2.53 -8.04 9.12
CA ALA A 96 1.60 -9.06 8.64
C ALA A 96 1.59 -9.16 7.10
N LEU A 97 1.46 -8.04 6.39
CA LEU A 97 1.47 -8.02 4.92
C LEU A 97 2.78 -8.55 4.33
N HIS A 98 3.93 -8.17 4.91
CA HIS A 98 5.22 -8.66 4.43
C HIS A 98 5.44 -10.14 4.73
N TYR A 99 4.96 -10.62 5.88
CA TYR A 99 5.02 -12.03 6.23
C TYR A 99 4.24 -12.89 5.24
N TYR A 100 2.96 -12.58 5.03
CA TYR A 100 2.11 -13.36 4.14
C TYR A 100 2.57 -13.28 2.68
N ASN A 101 3.06 -12.13 2.22
CA ASN A 101 3.66 -12.01 0.89
C ASN A 101 4.99 -12.80 0.75
N ALA A 102 5.77 -12.92 1.83
CA ALA A 102 6.98 -13.75 1.83
C ALA A 102 6.66 -15.24 1.80
N GLN A 103 5.60 -15.65 2.50
CA GLN A 103 5.09 -17.03 2.52
C GLN A 103 4.57 -17.42 1.13
N ASP A 104 3.80 -16.57 0.46
CA ASP A 104 3.32 -16.74 -0.90
C ASP A 104 4.50 -16.96 -1.88
N LYS A 105 5.48 -16.07 -1.88
CA LYS A 105 6.70 -16.21 -2.70
C LYS A 105 7.54 -17.46 -2.40
N TRP A 106 7.51 -17.95 -1.16
CA TRP A 106 8.17 -19.21 -0.84
C TRP A 106 7.42 -20.39 -1.43
N ASN A 107 6.10 -20.38 -1.37
CA ASN A 107 5.28 -21.45 -1.95
C ASN A 107 5.42 -21.54 -3.48
N ASP A 108 5.52 -20.38 -4.15
CA ASP A 108 5.59 -20.30 -5.61
C ASP A 108 6.99 -20.54 -6.16
N ASP A 109 8.00 -19.83 -5.65
CA ASP A 109 9.35 -19.77 -6.23
C ASP A 109 10.41 -20.54 -5.41
N HIS A 110 10.04 -21.11 -4.24
CA HIS A 110 10.97 -21.68 -3.24
C HIS A 110 12.14 -20.74 -2.90
N SER A 111 11.86 -19.44 -2.85
CA SER A 111 12.85 -18.39 -2.60
C SER A 111 13.44 -18.49 -1.19
N LEU A 112 14.74 -18.77 -1.07
CA LEU A 112 15.44 -18.80 0.23
C LEU A 112 15.34 -17.47 0.99
N LEU A 113 15.24 -16.34 0.26
CA LEU A 113 14.97 -15.02 0.84
C LEU A 113 13.58 -14.96 1.44
N GLY A 114 12.56 -15.52 0.75
CA GLY A 114 11.19 -15.63 1.26
C GLY A 114 11.16 -16.41 2.58
N LEU A 115 11.79 -17.58 2.65
CA LEU A 115 11.87 -18.38 3.86
C LEU A 115 12.57 -17.65 5.02
N GLY A 116 13.63 -16.89 4.72
CA GLY A 116 14.32 -16.08 5.72
C GLY A 116 13.44 -14.98 6.31
N PHE A 117 12.67 -14.28 5.47
CA PHE A 117 11.72 -13.26 5.87
C PHE A 117 10.52 -13.84 6.63
N GLU A 118 9.98 -14.97 6.18
CA GLU A 118 8.91 -15.69 6.87
C GLU A 118 9.30 -16.01 8.31
N LYS A 119 10.43 -16.69 8.52
CA LYS A 119 10.93 -17.01 9.86
C LYS A 119 11.17 -15.78 10.73
N LEU A 120 11.64 -14.69 10.12
CA LEU A 120 11.92 -13.45 10.82
C LEU A 120 10.66 -12.76 11.32
N LEU A 121 9.57 -12.80 10.54
CA LEU A 121 8.34 -12.08 10.79
C LEU A 121 7.23 -12.95 11.43
N ALA A 122 7.45 -14.24 11.62
CA ALA A 122 6.45 -15.16 12.17
C ALA A 122 5.91 -14.73 13.54
N ALA A 123 6.80 -14.49 14.52
CA ALA A 123 6.40 -14.05 15.86
C ALA A 123 5.75 -12.65 15.87
N PRO A 124 6.30 -11.62 15.20
CA PRO A 124 5.62 -10.35 14.99
C PRO A 124 4.22 -10.48 14.39
N THR A 125 4.07 -11.31 13.36
CA THR A 125 2.77 -11.51 12.69
C THR A 125 1.77 -12.21 13.58
N GLN A 126 2.20 -13.15 14.41
CA GLN A 126 1.32 -13.80 15.39
C GLN A 126 0.77 -12.78 16.41
N GLN A 127 1.58 -11.84 16.87
CA GLN A 127 1.15 -10.76 17.74
C GLN A 127 0.17 -9.81 17.02
N ALA A 128 0.44 -9.45 15.78
CA ALA A 128 -0.46 -8.65 14.95
C ALA A 128 -1.80 -9.36 14.74
N ALA A 129 -1.79 -10.67 14.43
CA ALA A 129 -2.99 -11.47 14.23
C ALA A 129 -3.85 -11.62 15.50
N ALA A 130 -3.23 -11.62 16.68
CA ALA A 130 -3.97 -11.61 17.95
C ALA A 130 -4.70 -10.28 18.19
N ARG A 131 -4.13 -9.14 17.74
CA ARG A 131 -4.73 -7.80 17.87
C ARG A 131 -5.73 -7.49 16.74
N TRP A 132 -5.44 -7.95 15.52
CA TRP A 132 -6.18 -7.63 14.31
C TRP A 132 -6.57 -8.89 13.52
N PRO A 133 -7.39 -9.80 14.13
CA PRO A 133 -7.70 -11.10 13.53
C PRO A 133 -8.49 -10.97 12.22
N ARG A 134 -9.38 -9.97 12.10
CA ARG A 134 -10.18 -9.72 10.91
C ARG A 134 -9.28 -9.38 9.72
N GLN A 135 -8.38 -8.43 9.88
CA GLN A 135 -7.47 -7.97 8.82
C GLN A 135 -6.47 -9.05 8.43
N CYS A 136 -5.89 -9.76 9.40
CA CYS A 136 -4.96 -10.85 9.10
C CYS A 136 -5.66 -12.04 8.41
N SER A 137 -6.94 -12.30 8.73
CA SER A 137 -7.74 -13.28 8.00
C SER A 137 -8.02 -12.85 6.57
N ALA A 138 -8.33 -11.55 6.34
CA ALA A 138 -8.56 -11.00 5.02
C ALA A 138 -7.31 -11.11 4.14
N ILE A 139 -6.10 -10.86 4.69
CA ILE A 139 -4.84 -11.02 3.95
C ILE A 139 -4.70 -12.46 3.44
N ARG A 140 -4.86 -13.46 4.31
CA ARG A 140 -4.75 -14.88 3.93
C ARG A 140 -5.77 -15.26 2.88
N THR A 141 -7.05 -14.91 3.10
CA THR A 141 -8.12 -15.22 2.17
C THR A 141 -7.88 -14.61 0.78
N CYS A 142 -7.36 -13.38 0.73
CA CYS A 142 -7.02 -12.73 -0.54
C CYS A 142 -5.90 -13.48 -1.26
N LEU A 143 -4.80 -13.79 -0.58
CA LEU A 143 -3.67 -14.51 -1.19
C LEU A 143 -4.09 -15.89 -1.70
N ASP A 144 -4.86 -16.65 -0.92
CA ASP A 144 -5.41 -17.95 -1.34
C ASP A 144 -6.31 -17.83 -2.59
N ARG A 145 -7.05 -16.74 -2.73
CA ARG A 145 -7.90 -16.48 -3.91
C ARG A 145 -7.06 -16.06 -5.11
N LEU A 146 -6.06 -15.20 -4.90
CA LEU A 146 -5.16 -14.77 -5.98
C LEU A 146 -4.37 -15.95 -6.54
N ALA A 147 -3.83 -16.82 -5.68
CA ALA A 147 -3.13 -18.03 -6.09
C ALA A 147 -4.03 -18.95 -6.95
N ARG A 148 -5.32 -19.05 -6.64
CA ARG A 148 -6.28 -19.81 -7.47
C ARG A 148 -6.50 -19.16 -8.82
N TYR A 149 -6.74 -17.83 -8.89
CA TYR A 149 -6.88 -17.12 -10.15
C TYR A 149 -5.64 -17.26 -11.04
N GLU A 150 -4.45 -17.22 -10.44
CA GLU A 150 -3.19 -17.42 -11.14
C GLU A 150 -3.07 -18.85 -11.71
N ALA A 151 -3.37 -19.87 -10.89
CA ALA A 151 -3.34 -21.27 -11.30
C ALA A 151 -4.34 -21.59 -12.41
N GLU A 152 -5.50 -20.91 -12.40
CA GLU A 152 -6.54 -21.04 -13.44
C GLU A 152 -6.24 -20.19 -14.68
N GLY A 153 -5.23 -19.32 -14.63
CA GLY A 153 -4.92 -18.38 -15.71
C GLY A 153 -6.06 -17.38 -15.98
N SER A 154 -6.74 -16.93 -14.93
CA SER A 154 -7.94 -16.07 -15.03
C SER A 154 -7.64 -14.76 -15.76
N GLU A 155 -8.46 -14.42 -16.73
CA GLU A 155 -8.43 -13.13 -17.45
C GLU A 155 -9.53 -12.17 -16.98
N ASP A 156 -10.31 -12.55 -15.96
CA ASP A 156 -11.34 -11.69 -15.35
C ASP A 156 -10.67 -10.63 -14.45
N LEU A 157 -10.39 -9.48 -15.07
CA LEU A 157 -9.72 -8.36 -14.41
C LEU A 157 -10.52 -7.84 -13.20
N ASP A 158 -11.83 -7.87 -13.27
CA ASP A 158 -12.68 -7.37 -12.19
C ASP A 158 -12.63 -8.29 -10.98
N ALA A 159 -12.72 -9.61 -11.21
CA ALA A 159 -12.61 -10.60 -10.14
C ALA A 159 -11.24 -10.61 -9.47
N VAL A 160 -10.15 -10.59 -10.27
CA VAL A 160 -8.79 -10.68 -9.75
C VAL A 160 -8.40 -9.39 -9.02
N SER A 161 -8.59 -8.22 -9.64
CA SER A 161 -8.30 -6.94 -8.99
C SER A 161 -9.25 -6.65 -7.84
N GLY A 162 -10.51 -7.06 -7.95
CA GLY A 162 -11.53 -6.96 -6.90
C GLY A 162 -11.15 -7.72 -5.64
N CYS A 163 -10.50 -8.89 -5.78
CA CYS A 163 -9.98 -9.65 -4.64
C CYS A 163 -9.01 -8.81 -3.80
N PHE A 164 -8.05 -8.14 -4.45
CA PHE A 164 -7.12 -7.25 -3.76
C PHE A 164 -7.79 -5.96 -3.26
N GLY A 165 -8.79 -5.46 -3.98
CA GLY A 165 -9.65 -4.36 -3.52
C GLY A 165 -10.38 -4.70 -2.22
N GLU A 166 -10.97 -5.89 -2.10
CA GLU A 166 -11.64 -6.37 -0.88
C GLU A 166 -10.67 -6.44 0.30
N LEU A 167 -9.46 -6.94 0.08
CA LEU A 167 -8.41 -6.93 1.10
C LEU A 167 -8.15 -5.50 1.58
N MET A 168 -7.86 -4.57 0.64
CA MET A 168 -7.54 -3.20 1.01
C MET A 168 -8.71 -2.49 1.69
N ALA A 169 -9.96 -2.81 1.31
CA ALA A 169 -11.14 -2.33 2.02
C ALA A 169 -11.15 -2.75 3.49
N GLU A 170 -10.77 -3.99 3.79
CA GLU A 170 -10.65 -4.48 5.17
C GLU A 170 -9.51 -3.81 5.95
N LEU A 171 -8.38 -3.52 5.29
CA LEU A 171 -7.25 -2.85 5.92
C LEU A 171 -7.52 -1.37 6.19
N PHE A 172 -8.31 -0.70 5.36
CA PHE A 172 -8.68 0.70 5.57
C PHE A 172 -9.77 0.86 6.65
N ASP A 173 -10.62 -0.15 6.81
CA ASP A 173 -11.65 -0.20 7.84
C ASP A 173 -11.04 -0.52 9.22
N TYR A 174 -10.30 0.46 9.76
CA TYR A 174 -9.60 0.37 11.04
C TYR A 174 -10.54 0.02 12.19
N ARG A 175 -11.68 0.71 12.24
CA ARG A 175 -12.77 0.50 13.20
C ARG A 175 -14.06 0.33 12.43
N GLN A 176 -14.94 -0.55 12.89
CA GLN A 176 -16.28 -0.70 12.30
C GLN A 176 -17.20 0.40 12.84
N ASP A 177 -17.07 1.60 12.30
CA ASP A 177 -17.77 2.78 12.75
C ASP A 177 -18.49 3.51 11.59
N HIS A 178 -18.92 4.75 11.84
CA HIS A 178 -19.63 5.59 10.88
C HIS A 178 -18.84 5.86 9.59
N TRP A 179 -17.50 5.86 9.64
CA TRP A 179 -16.63 6.15 8.49
C TRP A 179 -16.25 4.90 7.68
N SER A 180 -16.66 3.72 8.15
CA SER A 180 -16.38 2.45 7.46
C SER A 180 -16.76 2.45 5.98
N PRO A 181 -17.93 2.98 5.53
CA PRO A 181 -18.29 2.96 4.11
C PRO A 181 -17.30 3.73 3.24
N GLU A 182 -16.87 4.93 3.67
CA GLU A 182 -15.91 5.76 2.95
C GLU A 182 -14.50 5.16 2.97
N LEU A 183 -14.03 4.69 4.12
CA LEU A 183 -12.73 4.05 4.27
C LEU A 183 -12.64 2.77 3.43
N ARG A 184 -13.67 1.93 3.46
CA ARG A 184 -13.74 0.71 2.63
C ARG A 184 -13.76 1.04 1.15
N SER A 185 -14.49 2.08 0.74
CA SER A 185 -14.52 2.53 -0.65
C SER A 185 -13.15 3.05 -1.12
N ILE A 186 -12.44 3.83 -0.29
CA ILE A 186 -11.07 4.27 -0.58
C ILE A 186 -10.16 3.06 -0.73
N GLY A 187 -10.16 2.16 0.26
CA GLY A 187 -9.34 0.95 0.25
C GLY A 187 -9.61 0.07 -0.96
N PHE A 188 -10.88 -0.18 -1.29
CA PHE A 188 -11.28 -1.02 -2.42
C PHE A 188 -10.78 -0.48 -3.76
N ASN A 189 -11.05 0.79 -4.05
CA ASN A 189 -10.66 1.39 -5.33
C ASN A 189 -9.13 1.55 -5.42
N LEU A 190 -8.48 1.94 -4.34
CA LEU A 190 -7.02 2.04 -4.29
C LEU A 190 -6.35 0.67 -4.42
N GLY A 191 -6.93 -0.36 -3.81
CA GLY A 191 -6.46 -1.74 -3.93
C GLY A 191 -6.54 -2.27 -5.36
N LYS A 192 -7.69 -2.11 -6.03
CA LYS A 192 -7.83 -2.43 -7.46
C LYS A 192 -6.81 -1.69 -8.31
N TYR A 193 -6.65 -0.38 -8.06
CA TYR A 193 -5.67 0.45 -8.76
C TYR A 193 -4.24 -0.08 -8.58
N ILE A 194 -3.81 -0.36 -7.35
CA ILE A 194 -2.46 -0.87 -7.05
C ILE A 194 -2.22 -2.20 -7.75
N TYR A 195 -3.17 -3.12 -7.68
CA TYR A 195 -3.05 -4.43 -8.31
C TYR A 195 -2.90 -4.33 -9.83
N LEU A 196 -3.78 -3.57 -10.47
CA LEU A 196 -3.75 -3.40 -11.93
C LEU A 196 -2.52 -2.60 -12.39
N LEU A 197 -2.05 -1.62 -11.63
CA LEU A 197 -0.83 -0.87 -11.94
C LEU A 197 0.42 -1.74 -11.79
N ASP A 198 0.46 -2.64 -10.79
CA ASP A 198 1.53 -3.62 -10.62
C ASP A 198 1.58 -4.59 -11.82
N ALA A 199 0.41 -5.16 -12.19
CA ALA A 199 0.28 -6.02 -13.35
C ALA A 199 0.67 -5.30 -14.66
N TYR A 200 0.26 -4.04 -14.83
CA TYR A 200 0.63 -3.19 -15.95
C TYR A 200 2.15 -2.92 -16.01
N ASP A 201 2.76 -2.67 -14.85
CA ASP A 201 4.21 -2.40 -14.77
C ASP A 201 5.03 -3.64 -15.05
N ASP A 202 4.61 -4.78 -14.54
CA ASP A 202 5.31 -6.06 -14.62
C ASP A 202 5.07 -6.82 -15.95
N LEU A 203 4.07 -6.47 -16.74
CA LEU A 203 3.65 -7.16 -17.96
C LEU A 203 4.82 -7.55 -18.90
N PRO A 204 5.79 -6.64 -19.24
CA PRO A 204 6.90 -7.02 -20.13
C PRO A 204 7.88 -8.01 -19.51
N ARG A 205 7.97 -8.05 -18.18
CA ARG A 205 8.80 -9.00 -17.45
C ARG A 205 8.15 -10.37 -17.40
N ASP A 206 6.83 -10.39 -17.12
CA ASP A 206 6.05 -11.59 -16.95
C ASP A 206 5.86 -12.32 -18.29
N GLU A 207 5.67 -11.60 -19.39
CA GLU A 207 5.66 -12.19 -20.74
C GLU A 207 6.99 -12.90 -21.06
N ARG A 208 8.13 -12.27 -20.75
CA ARG A 208 9.45 -12.88 -21.00
C ARG A 208 9.70 -14.13 -20.16
N LYS A 209 9.13 -14.19 -18.95
CA LYS A 209 9.26 -15.32 -18.04
C LYS A 209 8.21 -16.40 -18.26
N GLY A 210 7.18 -16.13 -19.05
CA GLY A 210 5.99 -16.98 -19.17
C GLY A 210 5.16 -17.03 -17.88
N ALA A 211 5.36 -16.06 -16.97
CA ALA A 211 4.60 -15.95 -15.72
C ALA A 211 3.18 -15.43 -15.97
N TYR A 212 2.27 -15.74 -15.06
CA TYR A 212 0.92 -15.22 -15.12
C TYR A 212 0.90 -13.69 -15.07
N ASN A 213 0.04 -13.07 -15.88
CA ASN A 213 -0.31 -11.67 -15.78
C ASN A 213 -1.72 -11.48 -16.37
N PRO A 214 -2.69 -10.95 -15.61
CA PRO A 214 -4.08 -10.86 -16.03
C PRO A 214 -4.30 -9.92 -17.21
N LEU A 215 -3.36 -9.02 -17.50
CA LEU A 215 -3.43 -8.07 -18.61
C LEU A 215 -2.88 -8.63 -19.93
N ARG A 216 -2.38 -9.87 -19.95
CA ARG A 216 -1.67 -10.43 -21.11
C ARG A 216 -2.53 -10.41 -22.38
N THR A 217 -3.79 -10.83 -22.32
CA THR A 217 -4.69 -10.85 -23.47
C THR A 217 -5.10 -9.45 -23.84
N LEU A 218 -5.57 -8.66 -22.88
CA LEU A 218 -6.01 -7.29 -23.10
C LEU A 218 -4.89 -6.40 -23.69
N SER A 219 -3.64 -6.63 -23.33
CA SER A 219 -2.50 -5.85 -23.81
C SER A 219 -2.26 -5.93 -25.33
N ARG A 220 -2.86 -6.92 -26.01
CA ARG A 220 -2.78 -7.12 -27.46
C ARG A 220 -3.91 -6.44 -28.22
N GLU A 221 -4.93 -5.99 -27.51
CA GLU A 221 -6.08 -5.35 -28.13
C GLU A 221 -5.77 -3.89 -28.51
N PRO A 222 -6.32 -3.42 -29.65
CA PRO A 222 -6.25 -2.00 -30.00
C PRO A 222 -6.89 -1.13 -28.91
N GLY A 223 -6.20 -0.05 -28.51
CA GLY A 223 -6.73 0.85 -27.49
C GLY A 223 -6.35 0.51 -26.03
N TYR A 224 -5.62 -0.58 -25.80
CA TYR A 224 -5.20 -1.02 -24.46
C TYR A 224 -4.70 0.10 -23.54
N GLU A 225 -3.81 0.96 -24.03
CA GLU A 225 -3.22 2.04 -23.22
C GLU A 225 -4.29 3.07 -22.79
N GLU A 226 -5.25 3.36 -23.65
CA GLU A 226 -6.36 4.25 -23.35
C GLU A 226 -7.33 3.63 -22.36
N GLU A 227 -7.70 2.37 -22.58
CA GLU A 227 -8.56 1.61 -21.68
C GLU A 227 -7.97 1.51 -20.26
N MET A 228 -6.69 1.18 -20.14
CA MET A 228 -6.01 1.14 -18.84
C MET A 228 -5.99 2.51 -18.16
N ARG A 229 -5.78 3.59 -18.92
CA ARG A 229 -5.83 4.95 -18.40
C ARG A 229 -7.21 5.30 -17.84
N GLU A 230 -8.27 4.96 -18.58
CA GLU A 230 -9.66 5.19 -18.18
C GLU A 230 -10.02 4.41 -16.91
N ILE A 231 -9.59 3.14 -16.81
CA ILE A 231 -9.79 2.30 -15.62
C ILE A 231 -9.09 2.96 -14.41
N PHE A 232 -7.85 3.39 -14.56
CA PHE A 232 -7.11 4.06 -13.48
C PHE A 232 -7.75 5.37 -13.05
N GLU A 233 -8.18 6.20 -14.01
CA GLU A 233 -8.90 7.45 -13.74
C GLU A 233 -10.19 7.20 -12.97
N LEU A 234 -10.99 6.21 -13.37
CA LEU A 234 -12.24 5.84 -12.69
C LEU A 234 -12.00 5.39 -11.24
N LEU A 235 -11.03 4.49 -11.02
CA LEU A 235 -10.70 3.98 -9.69
C LEU A 235 -10.23 5.11 -8.77
N LEU A 236 -9.33 5.96 -9.24
CA LEU A 236 -8.82 7.08 -8.45
C LEU A 236 -9.87 8.18 -8.24
N ALA A 237 -10.77 8.42 -9.19
CA ALA A 237 -11.89 9.34 -9.01
C ALA A 237 -12.87 8.86 -7.94
N ASN A 238 -13.15 7.54 -7.88
CA ASN A 238 -13.97 6.96 -6.82
C ASN A 238 -13.29 7.05 -5.45
N CYS A 239 -11.97 6.78 -5.40
CA CYS A 239 -11.16 6.95 -4.21
C CYS A 239 -11.21 8.39 -3.69
N ALA A 240 -10.97 9.37 -4.58
CA ALA A 240 -11.03 10.80 -4.27
C ALA A 240 -12.41 11.25 -3.76
N ARG A 241 -13.49 10.77 -4.39
CA ARG A 241 -14.87 11.08 -3.97
C ARG A 241 -15.16 10.62 -2.55
N SER A 242 -14.70 9.43 -2.19
CA SER A 242 -14.88 8.90 -0.84
C SER A 242 -14.00 9.64 0.17
N PHE A 243 -12.77 9.97 -0.21
CA PHE A 243 -11.86 10.76 0.62
C PHE A 243 -12.44 12.15 0.97
N GLU A 244 -13.00 12.88 -0.01
CA GLU A 244 -13.56 14.23 0.22
C GLU A 244 -14.82 14.24 1.09
N ARG A 245 -15.38 13.09 1.45
CA ARG A 245 -16.47 12.95 2.42
C ARG A 245 -15.98 12.77 3.86
N LEU A 246 -14.71 12.43 4.04
CA LEU A 246 -14.12 12.28 5.36
C LEU A 246 -13.81 13.66 5.97
N PRO A 247 -14.08 13.89 7.25
CA PRO A 247 -13.82 15.16 7.93
C PRO A 247 -12.34 15.30 8.34
N CYS A 248 -11.45 14.95 7.44
CA CYS A 248 -10.00 15.11 7.68
C CYS A 248 -9.66 16.61 7.70
N VAL A 249 -8.94 17.05 8.73
CA VAL A 249 -8.47 18.44 8.89
C VAL A 249 -6.95 18.52 8.80
N GLU A 250 -6.26 17.70 9.58
CA GLU A 250 -4.80 17.66 9.55
C GLU A 250 -4.30 16.95 8.28
N ASP A 251 -3.20 17.44 7.72
CA ASP A 251 -2.51 16.83 6.56
C ASP A 251 -3.35 16.63 5.29
N VAL A 252 -4.48 17.32 5.16
CA VAL A 252 -5.35 17.20 3.98
C VAL A 252 -4.60 17.54 2.69
N ASP A 253 -3.69 18.52 2.74
CA ASP A 253 -2.80 18.90 1.64
C ASP A 253 -1.88 17.74 1.23
N LEU A 254 -1.33 16.99 2.18
CA LEU A 254 -0.53 15.80 1.94
C LEU A 254 -1.35 14.67 1.35
N LEU A 255 -2.51 14.39 1.94
CA LEU A 255 -3.41 13.33 1.49
C LEU A 255 -3.89 13.58 0.06
N ARG A 256 -4.27 14.83 -0.27
CA ARG A 256 -4.63 15.24 -1.63
C ARG A 256 -3.46 15.14 -2.59
N ASN A 257 -2.28 15.59 -2.20
CA ASN A 257 -1.07 15.45 -3.03
C ASN A 257 -0.81 13.98 -3.39
N ILE A 258 -0.94 13.06 -2.44
CA ILE A 258 -0.75 11.64 -2.67
C ILE A 258 -1.83 11.10 -3.62
N LEU A 259 -3.11 11.32 -3.31
CA LEU A 259 -4.24 10.74 -4.06
C LEU A 259 -4.43 11.33 -5.45
N TYR A 260 -4.11 12.62 -5.66
CA TYR A 260 -4.38 13.30 -6.94
C TYR A 260 -3.17 13.41 -7.84
N SER A 261 -1.97 13.26 -7.29
CA SER A 261 -0.74 13.44 -8.05
C SER A 261 0.28 12.32 -7.81
N GLY A 262 0.51 11.97 -6.56
CA GLY A 262 1.54 11.03 -6.16
C GLY A 262 1.35 9.63 -6.75
N VAL A 263 0.14 9.10 -6.68
CA VAL A 263 -0.22 7.78 -7.22
C VAL A 263 0.05 7.64 -8.72
N TRP A 264 -0.01 8.74 -9.48
CA TRP A 264 0.23 8.75 -10.91
C TRP A 264 1.70 8.71 -11.32
N LEU A 265 2.63 8.97 -10.41
CA LEU A 265 4.05 9.14 -10.76
C LEU A 265 4.64 7.91 -11.44
N LYS A 266 4.35 6.70 -10.95
CA LYS A 266 4.87 5.47 -11.57
C LYS A 266 4.30 5.25 -12.96
N TYR A 267 2.99 5.45 -13.13
CA TYR A 267 2.33 5.34 -14.44
C TYR A 267 2.95 6.31 -15.46
N HIS A 268 3.13 7.58 -15.09
CA HIS A 268 3.74 8.58 -15.97
C HIS A 268 5.20 8.29 -16.28
N CYS A 269 6.00 7.87 -15.31
CA CYS A 269 7.40 7.48 -15.53
C CYS A 269 7.54 6.33 -16.52
N LYS A 270 6.63 5.35 -16.47
CA LYS A 270 6.64 4.22 -17.40
C LYS A 270 6.30 4.66 -18.82
N ASN A 271 5.25 5.48 -18.97
CA ASN A 271 4.80 5.95 -20.28
C ASN A 271 5.82 6.90 -20.94
N ALA A 272 6.54 7.72 -20.17
CA ALA A 272 7.65 8.51 -20.68
C ALA A 272 8.76 7.64 -21.27
N LYS A 273 9.18 6.58 -20.56
CA LYS A 273 10.19 5.61 -21.05
C LYS A 273 9.76 4.81 -22.27
N LYS A 274 8.44 4.57 -22.48
CA LYS A 274 7.92 3.94 -23.70
C LYS A 274 8.07 4.88 -24.91
N LYS A 275 7.73 6.15 -24.75
CA LYS A 275 7.84 7.16 -25.82
C LYS A 275 9.27 7.38 -26.28
N ASP A 276 10.23 7.43 -25.34
CA ASP A 276 11.67 7.59 -25.66
C ASP A 276 12.26 6.37 -26.40
N LYS A 277 11.64 5.20 -26.30
CA LYS A 277 12.09 3.99 -27.04
C LYS A 277 11.47 3.83 -28.42
N THR A 278 10.42 4.58 -28.70
CA THR A 278 9.70 4.56 -29.98
C THR A 278 10.01 5.77 -30.87
N ALA A 279 10.73 6.75 -30.35
CA ALA A 279 11.29 7.90 -31.08
C ALA A 279 12.76 7.63 -31.46
#